data_a90b5959bd962dc676d584004ec68b27
#
_entry.id   a90b5959bd962dc676d584004ec68b27
#
_cell.length_a   1.000
_cell.length_b   1.000
_cell.length_c   1.000
_cell.angle_alpha   90.00
_cell.angle_beta   90.00
_cell.angle_gamma   90.00
#
_symmetry.space_group_name_H-M   'P 1'
#
loop_
_entity.id
_entity.type
_entity.pdbx_description
1 polymer ?
#
loop_
_entity_poly.entity_id
_entity_poly.type
_entity_poly.pdbx_seq_one_letter_code
_entity_poly.pdbx_strand_id
1 'polypeptide(L)'
;MAVTIRWCNKPTKEQLAASVILTGASALRMMRAERRQMGYISWKDLNPDEERRVLRTSSPSTEDIYLPDLVRIGAASGEVQEDLCLLVGSAAQRRRILGVSWSVCSELPAGSILEVEPGVYSLSPEALCVAVAREVGCIQAFALAQELCSKISLS
;
A
#
# COMPACT_ATOMS: atom_id res chain seq x y z
N MET A 1 -0.95 -24.39 2.13
CA MET A 1 -1.94 -23.97 3.13
C MET A 1 -1.86 -22.46 3.33
N ALA A 2 -2.97 -21.76 3.29
CA ALA A 2 -2.99 -20.32 3.51
C ALA A 2 -2.76 -20.01 4.99
N VAL A 3 -1.94 -19.00 5.26
CA VAL A 3 -1.62 -18.57 6.63
C VAL A 3 -2.40 -17.29 6.92
N THR A 4 -3.05 -17.25 8.08
CA THR A 4 -3.82 -16.08 8.50
C THR A 4 -2.89 -14.98 9.01
N ILE A 5 -3.25 -13.72 8.79
CA ILE A 5 -2.57 -12.59 9.41
C ILE A 5 -2.73 -12.69 10.92
N ARG A 6 -1.64 -12.63 11.65
CA ARG A 6 -1.66 -12.80 13.11
C ARG A 6 -1.61 -11.46 13.84
N TRP A 7 -2.29 -11.42 14.98
CA TRP A 7 -2.08 -10.39 15.98
C TRP A 7 -0.89 -10.83 16.83
N CYS A 8 0.31 -10.51 16.37
CA CYS A 8 1.54 -10.92 17.05
C CYS A 8 2.24 -9.71 17.68
N ASN A 9 3.27 -9.98 18.46
CA ASN A 9 4.11 -8.93 19.02
C ASN A 9 4.72 -8.10 17.89
N LYS A 10 4.85 -6.79 18.13
CA LYS A 10 5.44 -5.88 17.16
C LYS A 10 6.84 -6.37 16.78
N PRO A 11 7.12 -6.56 15.49
CA PRO A 11 8.44 -7.02 15.07
C PRO A 11 9.53 -5.99 15.41
N THR A 12 10.74 -6.49 15.65
CA THR A 12 11.90 -5.63 15.84
C THR A 12 12.28 -4.97 14.51
N LYS A 13 13.09 -3.90 14.55
CA LYS A 13 13.56 -3.22 13.34
C LYS A 13 14.25 -4.16 12.35
N GLU A 14 14.92 -5.21 12.84
CA GLU A 14 15.59 -6.20 12.00
C GLU A 14 14.59 -7.11 11.28
N GLN A 15 13.46 -7.38 11.92
CA GLN A 15 12.38 -8.18 11.35
C GLN A 15 11.55 -7.39 10.32
N LEU A 16 11.67 -6.05 10.34
CA LEU A 16 11.02 -5.16 9.36
C LEU A 16 11.80 -5.05 8.04
N ALA A 17 12.77 -5.95 7.81
CA ALA A 17 13.56 -5.94 6.58
C ALA A 17 12.74 -6.22 5.32
N ALA A 18 11.60 -6.89 5.45
CA ALA A 18 10.70 -7.13 4.32
C ALA A 18 9.74 -5.95 4.17
N SER A 19 9.76 -5.36 2.99
CA SER A 19 8.92 -4.20 2.66
C SER A 19 7.51 -4.63 2.31
N VAL A 20 6.53 -3.83 2.72
CA VAL A 20 5.13 -3.98 2.36
C VAL A 20 4.74 -2.80 1.50
N ILE A 21 4.24 -3.04 0.30
CA ILE A 21 3.77 -1.99 -0.61
C ILE A 21 2.24 -2.10 -0.71
N LEU A 22 1.55 -1.09 -0.21
CA LEU A 22 0.09 -1.07 -0.22
C LEU A 22 -0.43 -0.51 -1.55
N THR A 23 -1.48 -1.13 -2.06
CA THR A 23 -2.14 -0.74 -3.30
C THR A 23 -3.66 -0.87 -3.16
N GLY A 24 -4.39 -0.53 -4.22
CA GLY A 24 -5.83 -0.73 -4.28
C GLY A 24 -6.60 -0.10 -3.13
N ALA A 25 -7.57 -0.82 -2.60
CA ALA A 25 -8.43 -0.33 -1.53
C ALA A 25 -7.67 -0.01 -0.24
N SER A 26 -6.61 -0.77 0.07
CA SER A 26 -5.79 -0.52 1.26
C SER A 26 -5.04 0.80 1.16
N ALA A 27 -4.42 1.09 0.00
CA ALA A 27 -3.75 2.35 -0.23
C ALA A 27 -4.73 3.52 -0.20
N LEU A 28 -5.89 3.37 -0.83
CA LEU A 28 -6.91 4.42 -0.85
C LEU A 28 -7.42 4.75 0.55
N ARG A 29 -7.69 3.74 1.35
CA ARG A 29 -8.14 3.90 2.73
C ARG A 29 -7.11 4.66 3.56
N MET A 30 -5.84 4.31 3.39
CA MET A 30 -4.74 4.95 4.09
C MET A 30 -4.55 6.41 3.64
N MET A 31 -4.69 6.69 2.34
CA MET A 31 -4.63 8.06 1.82
C MET A 31 -5.75 8.93 2.37
N ARG A 32 -6.95 8.38 2.46
CA ARG A 32 -8.10 9.09 3.04
C ARG A 32 -7.87 9.39 4.53
N ALA A 33 -7.31 8.45 5.26
CA ALA A 33 -6.97 8.65 6.67
C ALA A 33 -5.90 9.73 6.84
N GLU A 34 -4.85 9.70 6.03
CA GLU A 34 -3.79 10.71 6.06
C GLU A 34 -4.34 12.11 5.77
N ARG A 35 -5.16 12.25 4.75
CA ARG A 35 -5.75 13.54 4.40
C ARG A 35 -6.68 14.07 5.47
N ARG A 36 -7.39 13.21 6.19
CA ARG A 36 -8.23 13.64 7.31
C ARG A 36 -7.41 14.20 8.47
N GLN A 37 -6.25 13.60 8.73
CA GLN A 37 -5.37 14.03 9.82
C GLN A 37 -4.52 15.24 9.46
N MET A 38 -3.90 15.21 8.29
CA MET A 38 -2.88 16.19 7.88
C MET A 38 -3.39 17.21 6.88
N GLY A 39 -4.52 16.95 6.22
CA GLY A 39 -5.02 17.75 5.11
C GLY A 39 -4.34 17.49 3.77
N TYR A 40 -3.29 16.70 3.74
CA TYR A 40 -2.53 16.35 2.54
C TYR A 40 -1.77 15.05 2.76
N ILE A 41 -1.23 14.50 1.67
CA ILE A 41 -0.40 13.30 1.74
C ILE A 41 1.04 13.73 2.04
N SER A 42 1.52 13.44 3.25
CA SER A 42 2.82 13.89 3.75
C SER A 42 3.92 12.83 3.63
N TRP A 43 3.66 11.74 2.93
CA TRP A 43 4.60 10.63 2.82
C TRP A 43 5.85 11.02 2.02
N LYS A 44 6.95 10.32 2.33
CA LYS A 44 8.26 10.64 1.78
C LYS A 44 8.44 10.07 0.38
N ASP A 45 8.97 10.88 -0.52
CA ASP A 45 9.40 10.43 -1.85
C ASP A 45 10.64 9.54 -1.75
N LEU A 46 10.70 8.53 -2.60
CA LEU A 46 11.88 7.69 -2.77
C LEU A 46 12.62 8.10 -4.04
N ASN A 47 13.95 7.91 -4.06
CA ASN A 47 14.69 8.05 -5.31
C ASN A 47 14.40 6.82 -6.20
N PRO A 48 14.66 6.91 -7.53
CA PRO A 48 14.34 5.81 -8.45
C PRO A 48 15.01 4.48 -8.11
N ASP A 49 16.23 4.52 -7.59
CA ASP A 49 16.96 3.28 -7.22
C ASP A 49 16.32 2.61 -6.01
N GLU A 50 15.90 3.39 -5.02
CA GLU A 50 15.18 2.86 -3.86
C GLU A 50 13.83 2.28 -4.26
N GLU A 51 13.09 2.94 -5.14
CA GLU A 51 11.81 2.43 -5.64
C GLU A 51 11.97 1.07 -6.31
N ARG A 52 12.95 0.96 -7.21
CA ARG A 52 13.22 -0.30 -7.90
C ARG A 52 13.62 -1.39 -6.93
N ARG A 53 14.44 -1.08 -5.94
CA ARG A 53 14.84 -2.04 -4.92
C ARG A 53 13.65 -2.51 -4.09
N VAL A 54 12.82 -1.59 -3.62
CA VAL A 54 11.63 -1.92 -2.83
C VAL A 54 10.69 -2.82 -3.63
N LEU A 55 10.40 -2.46 -4.87
CA LEU A 55 9.52 -3.25 -5.73
C LEU A 55 10.07 -4.64 -5.99
N ARG A 56 11.36 -4.75 -6.24
CA ARG A 56 12.01 -6.03 -6.57
C ARG A 56 12.16 -6.94 -5.36
N THR A 57 12.36 -6.39 -4.16
CA THR A 57 12.63 -7.17 -2.96
C THR A 57 11.43 -7.37 -2.05
N SER A 58 10.32 -6.69 -2.31
CA SER A 58 9.11 -6.83 -1.49
C SER A 58 8.53 -8.23 -1.64
N SER A 59 8.57 -9.00 -0.58
CA SER A 59 8.00 -10.35 -0.51
C SER A 59 7.59 -10.64 0.93
N PRO A 60 6.60 -9.88 1.46
CA PRO A 60 6.25 -10.01 2.87
C PRO A 60 5.65 -11.36 3.19
N SER A 61 6.06 -11.90 4.31
CA SER A 61 5.45 -13.09 4.91
C SER A 61 4.40 -12.67 5.94
N THR A 62 3.70 -13.64 6.52
CA THR A 62 2.74 -13.38 7.60
C THR A 62 3.40 -12.64 8.77
N GLU A 63 4.66 -12.93 9.05
CA GLU A 63 5.41 -12.30 10.15
C GLU A 63 5.76 -10.84 9.86
N ASP A 64 5.88 -10.47 8.59
CA ASP A 64 6.18 -9.11 8.16
C ASP A 64 4.97 -8.20 8.19
N ILE A 65 3.78 -8.77 8.23
CA ILE A 65 2.52 -8.02 8.22
C ILE A 65 2.02 -7.90 9.66
N TYR A 66 2.20 -6.70 10.23
CA TYR A 66 1.74 -6.42 11.60
C TYR A 66 0.42 -5.63 11.53
N LEU A 67 -0.68 -6.35 11.72
CA LEU A 67 -2.02 -5.80 11.55
C LEU A 67 -2.32 -4.57 12.43
N PRO A 68 -1.92 -4.51 13.72
CA PRO A 68 -2.16 -3.32 14.52
C PRO A 68 -1.54 -2.04 13.94
N ASP A 69 -0.35 -2.12 13.35
CA ASP A 69 0.27 -0.96 12.69
C ASP A 69 -0.50 -0.56 11.45
N LEU A 70 -1.00 -1.53 10.67
CA LEU A 70 -1.80 -1.25 9.48
C LEU A 70 -3.14 -0.61 9.84
N VAL A 71 -3.75 -1.01 10.94
CA VAL A 71 -4.97 -0.37 11.47
C VAL A 71 -4.66 1.06 11.91
N ARG A 72 -3.56 1.27 12.61
CA ARG A 72 -3.14 2.59 13.10
C ARG A 72 -2.95 3.59 11.98
N ILE A 73 -2.32 3.18 10.88
CA ILE A 73 -2.09 4.05 9.72
C ILE A 73 -3.28 4.12 8.76
N GLY A 74 -4.35 3.41 9.05
CA GLY A 74 -5.58 3.46 8.29
C GLY A 74 -5.65 2.52 7.09
N ALA A 75 -4.67 1.63 6.91
CA ALA A 75 -4.65 0.70 5.78
C ALA A 75 -5.62 -0.47 5.96
N ALA A 76 -5.98 -0.81 7.19
CA ALA A 76 -6.93 -1.87 7.51
C ALA A 76 -7.89 -1.40 8.60
N SER A 77 -9.12 -1.89 8.58
CA SER A 77 -10.14 -1.53 9.58
C SER A 77 -10.03 -2.37 10.86
N GLY A 78 -9.56 -3.60 10.73
CA GLY A 78 -9.49 -4.54 11.85
C GLY A 78 -10.83 -5.17 12.26
N GLU A 79 -11.94 -4.70 11.70
CA GLU A 79 -13.30 -5.14 12.08
C GLU A 79 -13.89 -6.14 11.12
N VAL A 80 -13.53 -6.10 9.86
CA VAL A 80 -14.12 -6.92 8.81
C VAL A 80 -13.01 -7.67 8.08
N GLN A 81 -13.34 -8.84 7.55
CA GLN A 81 -12.48 -9.60 6.66
C GLN A 81 -12.34 -8.86 5.31
N GLU A 82 -11.65 -7.73 5.34
CA GLU A 82 -11.28 -7.02 4.13
C GLU A 82 -9.91 -7.51 3.69
N ASP A 83 -9.76 -7.74 2.38
CA ASP A 83 -8.46 -8.11 1.84
C ASP A 83 -7.49 -6.95 1.95
N LEU A 84 -6.32 -7.25 2.49
CA LEU A 84 -5.20 -6.34 2.45
C LEU A 84 -4.61 -6.40 1.04
N CYS A 85 -4.57 -5.27 0.34
CA CYS A 85 -4.10 -5.21 -1.04
C CYS A 85 -2.61 -4.87 -1.07
N LEU A 86 -1.79 -5.79 -1.52
CA LEU A 86 -0.33 -5.63 -1.58
C LEU A 86 0.18 -5.71 -3.02
N LEU A 87 1.23 -4.95 -3.30
CA LEU A 87 1.90 -4.91 -4.58
C LEU A 87 3.26 -5.59 -4.49
N VAL A 88 3.59 -6.38 -5.51
CA VAL A 88 4.92 -6.99 -5.67
C VAL A 88 5.40 -6.82 -7.11
N GLY A 89 6.72 -6.91 -7.30
CA GLY A 89 7.35 -6.73 -8.60
C GLY A 89 7.26 -7.93 -9.53
N SER A 90 7.04 -9.13 -8.98
CA SER A 90 6.89 -10.35 -9.78
C SER A 90 6.00 -11.35 -9.07
N ALA A 91 5.46 -12.30 -9.85
CA ALA A 91 4.61 -13.36 -9.31
C ALA A 91 5.36 -14.23 -8.29
N ALA A 92 6.67 -14.39 -8.44
CA ALA A 92 7.49 -15.18 -7.53
C ALA A 92 7.57 -14.58 -6.11
N GLN A 93 7.31 -13.29 -5.98
CA GLN A 93 7.35 -12.60 -4.68
C GLN A 93 6.05 -12.78 -3.88
N ARG A 94 5.00 -13.30 -4.50
CA ARG A 94 3.73 -13.55 -3.82
C ARG A 94 3.83 -14.72 -2.86
N ARG A 95 3.13 -14.62 -1.75
CA ARG A 95 3.01 -15.69 -0.77
C ARG A 95 1.53 -16.00 -0.52
N ARG A 96 1.25 -17.22 -0.12
CA ARG A 96 -0.13 -17.64 0.13
C ARG A 96 -0.53 -17.23 1.54
N ILE A 97 -1.19 -16.09 1.66
CA ILE A 97 -1.65 -15.53 2.95
C ILE A 97 -3.15 -15.25 2.83
N LEU A 98 -3.93 -15.80 3.76
CA LEU A 98 -5.36 -15.55 3.81
C LEU A 98 -5.63 -14.09 4.16
N GLY A 99 -6.51 -13.44 3.42
CA GLY A 99 -6.85 -12.03 3.63
C GLY A 99 -5.91 -11.05 2.92
N VAL A 100 -5.03 -11.56 2.05
CA VAL A 100 -4.16 -10.72 1.22
C VAL A 100 -4.50 -10.91 -0.24
N SER A 101 -4.74 -9.80 -0.93
CA SER A 101 -4.91 -9.73 -2.37
C SER A 101 -3.64 -9.17 -2.99
N TRP A 102 -3.05 -9.88 -3.94
CA TRP A 102 -1.76 -9.52 -4.53
C TRP A 102 -1.93 -8.89 -5.91
N SER A 103 -1.22 -7.80 -6.15
CA SER A 103 -1.07 -7.19 -7.47
C SER A 103 0.38 -7.30 -7.89
N VAL A 104 0.63 -7.58 -9.16
CA VAL A 104 1.97 -7.71 -9.71
C VAL A 104 2.21 -6.61 -10.73
N CYS A 105 3.31 -5.87 -10.56
CA CYS A 105 3.73 -4.86 -11.52
C CYS A 105 5.26 -4.80 -11.54
N SER A 106 5.87 -5.16 -12.66
CA SER A 106 7.34 -5.25 -12.77
C SER A 106 8.01 -3.88 -12.96
N GLU A 107 7.29 -2.92 -13.50
CA GLU A 107 7.81 -1.59 -13.78
C GLU A 107 6.80 -0.51 -13.42
N LEU A 108 7.28 0.52 -12.75
CA LEU A 108 6.49 1.70 -12.39
C LEU A 108 7.29 2.96 -12.76
N PRO A 109 6.60 4.03 -13.19
CA PRO A 109 7.27 5.32 -13.38
C PRO A 109 7.87 5.83 -12.07
N ALA A 110 8.92 6.63 -12.18
CA ALA A 110 9.53 7.26 -11.02
C ALA A 110 8.49 8.09 -10.25
N GLY A 111 8.55 8.04 -8.93
CA GLY A 111 7.59 8.74 -8.07
C GLY A 111 6.31 7.95 -7.77
N SER A 112 6.24 6.68 -8.20
CA SER A 112 5.04 5.84 -8.00
C SER A 112 4.94 5.25 -6.61
N ILE A 113 6.03 5.15 -5.88
CA ILE A 113 6.06 4.55 -4.54
C ILE A 113 6.52 5.59 -3.52
N LEU A 114 5.72 5.75 -2.47
CA LEU A 114 6.01 6.65 -1.36
C LEU A 114 6.27 5.85 -0.09
N GLU A 115 7.15 6.32 0.77
CA GLU A 115 7.40 5.73 2.07
C GLU A 115 6.43 6.33 3.09
N VAL A 116 5.60 5.48 3.67
CA VAL A 116 4.64 5.88 4.73
C VAL A 116 5.35 5.93 6.07
N GLU A 117 6.04 4.85 6.40
CA GLU A 117 6.91 4.71 7.57
C GLU A 117 7.93 3.62 7.26
N PRO A 118 8.99 3.43 8.08
CA PRO A 118 10.01 2.42 7.78
C PRO A 118 9.42 1.03 7.55
N GLY A 119 9.68 0.48 6.37
CA GLY A 119 9.17 -0.84 5.95
C GLY A 119 7.78 -0.84 5.36
N VAL A 120 7.06 0.29 5.39
CA VAL A 120 5.71 0.41 4.84
C VAL A 120 5.70 1.44 3.73
N TYR A 121 5.27 1.02 2.56
CA TYR A 121 5.21 1.84 1.35
C TYR A 121 3.81 1.80 0.77
N SER A 122 3.49 2.78 -0.05
CA SER A 122 2.23 2.86 -0.76
C SER A 122 2.45 3.38 -2.18
N LEU A 123 1.56 3.01 -3.08
CA LEU A 123 1.48 3.72 -4.35
C LEU A 123 1.17 5.19 -4.10
N SER A 124 1.74 6.08 -4.92
CA SER A 124 1.37 7.48 -4.92
C SER A 124 -0.09 7.64 -5.36
N PRO A 125 -0.75 8.77 -5.06
CA PRO A 125 -2.11 9.02 -5.54
C PRO A 125 -2.24 8.87 -7.06
N GLU A 126 -1.26 9.36 -7.81
CA GLU A 126 -1.24 9.28 -9.27
C GLU A 126 -1.13 7.84 -9.77
N ALA A 127 -0.23 7.06 -9.17
CA ALA A 127 -0.05 5.65 -9.52
C ALA A 127 -1.29 4.83 -9.17
N LEU A 128 -1.94 5.14 -8.06
CA LEU A 128 -3.18 4.47 -7.67
C LEU A 128 -4.30 4.76 -8.67
N CYS A 129 -4.42 5.99 -9.15
CA CYS A 129 -5.40 6.34 -10.18
C CYS A 129 -5.19 5.55 -11.46
N VAL A 130 -3.94 5.38 -11.89
CA VAL A 130 -3.62 4.58 -13.08
C VAL A 130 -4.00 3.11 -12.86
N ALA A 131 -3.70 2.56 -11.70
CA ALA A 131 -4.06 1.18 -11.35
C ALA A 131 -5.58 0.97 -11.36
N VAL A 132 -6.33 1.90 -10.80
CA VAL A 132 -7.79 1.87 -10.80
C VAL A 132 -8.35 1.95 -12.22
N ALA A 133 -7.77 2.80 -13.07
CA ALA A 133 -8.20 2.92 -14.46
C ALA A 133 -8.09 1.60 -15.22
N ARG A 134 -7.05 0.82 -14.94
CA ARG A 134 -6.85 -0.49 -15.58
C ARG A 134 -7.84 -1.55 -15.10
N GLU A 135 -8.27 -1.47 -13.84
CA GLU A 135 -9.15 -2.49 -13.25
C GLU A 135 -10.63 -2.18 -13.46
N VAL A 136 -11.05 -0.94 -13.23
CA VAL A 136 -12.48 -0.59 -13.18
C VAL A 136 -12.89 0.47 -14.19
N GLY A 137 -11.95 1.02 -14.93
CA GLY A 137 -12.22 1.95 -16.03
C GLY A 137 -11.98 3.42 -15.68
N CYS A 138 -12.05 4.24 -16.72
CA CYS A 138 -11.61 5.64 -16.65
C CYS A 138 -12.53 6.54 -15.84
N ILE A 139 -13.82 6.23 -15.75
CA ILE A 139 -14.79 7.08 -15.02
C ILE A 139 -14.47 7.05 -13.51
N GLN A 140 -14.30 5.85 -12.95
CA GLN A 140 -13.96 5.68 -11.55
C GLN A 140 -12.58 6.25 -11.26
N ALA A 141 -11.62 6.07 -12.17
CA ALA A 141 -10.28 6.63 -12.04
C ALA A 141 -10.32 8.16 -12.05
N PHE A 142 -11.14 8.77 -12.90
CA PHE A 142 -11.28 10.21 -12.94
C PHE A 142 -11.89 10.77 -11.66
N ALA A 143 -12.92 10.13 -11.12
CA ALA A 143 -13.52 10.50 -9.85
C ALA A 143 -12.51 10.40 -8.71
N LEU A 144 -11.72 9.33 -8.70
CA LEU A 144 -10.66 9.13 -7.71
C LEU A 144 -9.57 10.20 -7.84
N ALA A 145 -9.18 10.53 -9.06
CA ALA A 145 -8.18 11.57 -9.31
C ALA A 145 -8.65 12.93 -8.78
N GLN A 146 -9.92 13.26 -8.98
CA GLN A 146 -10.48 14.48 -8.43
C GLN A 146 -10.44 14.50 -6.90
N GLU A 147 -10.72 13.36 -6.26
CA GLU A 147 -10.66 13.25 -4.80
C GLU A 147 -9.23 13.38 -4.28
N LEU A 148 -8.29 12.61 -4.85
CA LEU A 148 -6.94 12.50 -4.31
C LEU A 148 -6.01 13.64 -4.70
N CYS A 149 -6.19 14.19 -5.89
CA CYS A 149 -5.30 15.23 -6.43
C CYS A 149 -5.88 16.64 -6.29
N SER A 150 -7.07 16.78 -5.72
CA SER A 150 -7.68 18.08 -5.49
C SER A 150 -6.95 18.80 -4.36
N LYS A 151 -6.56 20.05 -4.63
CA LYS A 151 -6.03 20.96 -3.61
C LYS A 151 -7.11 21.55 -2.73
N ILE A 152 -8.36 21.38 -3.12
CA ILE A 152 -9.49 21.86 -2.32
C ILE A 152 -9.74 20.85 -1.23
N SER A 153 -9.44 21.24 0.00
CA SER A 153 -9.78 20.45 1.16
C SER A 153 -11.30 20.38 1.25
N LEU A 154 -11.84 19.21 0.96
CA LEU A 154 -13.22 18.93 1.31
C LEU A 154 -13.24 18.57 2.78
N SER A 155 -13.23 19.58 3.58
CA SER A 155 -13.42 19.41 5.01
C SER A 155 -14.86 18.99 5.29
#